data_9bf9750a8e141c65dd5735dcdc4db32f
#
_entry.id   9bf9750a8e141c65dd5735dcdc4db32f
#
_cell.length_a   1.000
_cell.length_b   1.000
_cell.length_c   1.000
_cell.angle_alpha   90.00
_cell.angle_beta   90.00
_cell.angle_gamma   90.00
#
_symmetry.space_group_name_H-M   'P 1'
#
loop_
_entity.id
_entity.type
_entity.pdbx_description
1 polymer ?
#
loop_
_entity_poly.entity_id
_entity_poly.type
_entity_poly.pdbx_seq_one_letter_code
_entity_poly.pdbx_strand_id
1 'polypeptide(L)'
;MENVFGPKIAQIVDGLTKISGGIFGDKASAQAESFRKLLLTMSDDIRVILIKISDRLHNMRTLGSQPQHKQYKIAGETLYIYAPLAYRLGLNRVKEELEELGFRYEQPEEHDRICKMIDDVRPNLEAAYEQFIIPIRQELDALGFKYDIKARIKRPYSVWMKMQNKHVKFDEIYDLLAVRIVFDPRLPKKRKVKGKEVEMDDDYVKKIEKSDCRHIYSVCTSIYRPHPARTRDCLDYPKSNGYQALHTTR
;
A
#
# COMPACT_ATOMS: atom_id res chain seq x y z
N MET A 1 30.11 22.32 -9.42
CA MET A 1 28.70 22.24 -9.02
C MET A 1 28.40 23.04 -7.76
N GLU A 2 29.20 22.87 -6.70
CA GLU A 2 29.03 23.59 -5.43
C GLU A 2 29.06 25.11 -5.58
N ASN A 3 30.01 25.64 -6.39
CA ASN A 3 30.15 27.09 -6.67
C ASN A 3 28.96 27.68 -7.48
N VAL A 4 28.14 26.84 -8.15
CA VAL A 4 27.04 27.31 -9.01
C VAL A 4 25.70 27.15 -8.30
N PHE A 5 25.49 26.04 -7.60
CA PHE A 5 24.19 25.64 -7.02
C PHE A 5 24.20 25.59 -5.49
N GLY A 6 25.35 25.84 -4.88
CA GLY A 6 25.54 25.78 -3.43
C GLY A 6 25.76 24.36 -2.88
N PRO A 7 26.22 24.25 -1.62
CA PRO A 7 26.67 22.99 -1.03
C PRO A 7 25.56 21.96 -0.86
N LYS A 8 24.33 22.37 -0.55
CA LYS A 8 23.20 21.43 -0.37
C LYS A 8 22.83 20.69 -1.65
N ILE A 9 22.80 21.39 -2.80
CA ILE A 9 22.49 20.76 -4.09
C ILE A 9 23.66 19.88 -4.53
N ALA A 10 24.90 20.33 -4.35
CA ALA A 10 26.09 19.55 -4.64
C ALA A 10 26.10 18.23 -3.85
N GLN A 11 25.74 18.24 -2.58
CA GLN A 11 25.65 17.05 -1.73
C GLN A 11 24.58 16.07 -2.22
N ILE A 12 23.39 16.53 -2.62
CA ILE A 12 22.32 15.67 -3.17
C ILE A 12 22.80 15.01 -4.46
N VAL A 13 23.42 15.77 -5.37
CA VAL A 13 23.92 15.23 -6.64
C VAL A 13 25.04 14.23 -6.42
N ASP A 14 25.95 14.47 -5.49
CA ASP A 14 27.00 13.55 -5.09
C ASP A 14 26.40 12.24 -4.54
N GLY A 15 25.38 12.32 -3.68
CA GLY A 15 24.63 11.16 -3.20
C GLY A 15 23.96 10.36 -4.32
N LEU A 16 23.37 11.03 -5.31
CA LEU A 16 22.75 10.40 -6.47
C LEU A 16 23.76 9.66 -7.35
N THR A 17 24.95 10.24 -7.57
CA THR A 17 26.00 9.66 -8.41
C THR A 17 26.72 8.49 -7.75
N LYS A 18 26.97 8.54 -6.44
CA LYS A 18 27.56 7.43 -5.67
C LYS A 18 26.70 6.16 -5.71
N ILE A 19 25.38 6.31 -5.78
CA ILE A 19 24.44 5.19 -5.90
C ILE A 19 24.39 4.66 -7.35
N SER A 20 24.73 5.47 -8.35
CA SER A 20 24.65 5.09 -9.78
C SER A 20 25.82 4.21 -10.24
N GLY A 21 26.92 4.15 -9.48
CA GLY A 21 28.11 3.35 -9.80
C GLY A 21 27.91 1.85 -9.55
N GLY A 22 27.12 1.18 -10.44
CA GLY A 22 27.06 -0.28 -10.53
C GLY A 22 26.56 -1.01 -9.28
N ILE A 23 25.24 -1.05 -9.13
CA ILE A 23 24.59 -1.84 -8.07
C ILE A 23 24.72 -3.36 -8.32
N PHE A 24 25.09 -3.78 -9.54
CA PHE A 24 25.13 -5.19 -9.92
C PHE A 24 26.45 -5.57 -10.60
N GLY A 25 27.37 -6.08 -9.80
CA GLY A 25 28.40 -6.99 -10.27
C GLY A 25 27.88 -8.44 -10.14
N ASP A 26 28.48 -9.35 -10.87
CA ASP A 26 28.06 -10.76 -11.08
C ASP A 26 27.99 -11.67 -9.82
N LYS A 27 27.88 -11.12 -8.60
CA LYS A 27 27.85 -11.92 -7.36
C LYS A 27 26.81 -11.39 -6.36
N ALA A 28 26.08 -12.31 -5.75
CA ALA A 28 25.08 -12.03 -4.71
C ALA A 28 25.59 -11.16 -3.53
N SER A 29 26.89 -11.18 -3.25
CA SER A 29 27.56 -10.32 -2.26
C SER A 29 27.55 -8.84 -2.65
N ALA A 30 27.59 -8.53 -3.96
CA ALA A 30 27.55 -7.15 -4.45
C ALA A 30 26.14 -6.52 -4.31
N GLN A 31 25.08 -7.32 -4.36
CA GLN A 31 23.72 -6.85 -4.12
C GLN A 31 23.51 -6.40 -2.68
N ALA A 32 23.98 -7.19 -1.72
CA ALA A 32 23.89 -6.87 -0.30
C ALA A 32 24.71 -5.61 0.05
N GLU A 33 25.90 -5.47 -0.55
CA GLU A 33 26.76 -4.30 -0.33
C GLU A 33 26.18 -3.04 -0.96
N SER A 34 25.58 -3.14 -2.13
CA SER A 34 24.92 -2.03 -2.81
C SER A 34 23.64 -1.62 -2.09
N PHE A 35 22.88 -2.57 -1.58
CA PHE A 35 21.74 -2.29 -0.71
C PHE A 35 22.17 -1.61 0.60
N ARG A 36 23.28 -2.07 1.18
CA ARG A 36 23.88 -1.44 2.36
C ARG A 36 24.35 -0.01 2.08
N LYS A 37 25.03 0.22 0.93
CA LYS A 37 25.43 1.56 0.48
C LYS A 37 24.23 2.46 0.25
N LEU A 38 23.18 1.93 -0.38
CA LEU A 38 21.91 2.63 -0.55
C LEU A 38 21.33 3.03 0.83
N LEU A 39 21.26 2.12 1.78
CA LEU A 39 20.78 2.37 3.13
C LEU A 39 21.65 3.38 3.90
N LEU A 40 22.96 3.32 3.77
CA LEU A 40 23.89 4.25 4.42
C LEU A 40 23.78 5.67 3.81
N THR A 41 23.64 5.77 2.50
CA THR A 41 23.39 7.08 1.83
C THR A 41 22.02 7.66 2.21
N MET A 42 21.06 6.78 2.58
CA MET A 42 19.75 7.18 3.12
C MET A 42 19.84 7.94 4.43
N SER A 43 20.84 7.66 5.25
CA SER A 43 21.01 8.32 6.56
C SER A 43 21.34 9.80 6.43
N ASP A 44 21.91 10.22 5.29
CA ASP A 44 22.43 11.55 5.10
C ASP A 44 21.36 12.53 4.54
N ASP A 45 20.58 12.11 3.55
CA ASP A 45 19.51 12.95 2.98
C ASP A 45 18.41 12.12 2.32
N ILE A 46 17.21 12.11 2.90
CA ILE A 46 16.04 11.38 2.39
C ILE A 46 15.64 11.82 0.95
N ARG A 47 15.96 13.06 0.56
CA ARG A 47 15.64 13.57 -0.79
C ARG A 47 16.34 12.78 -1.88
N VAL A 48 17.56 12.30 -1.63
CA VAL A 48 18.31 11.45 -2.57
C VAL A 48 17.50 10.20 -2.94
N ILE A 49 16.84 9.59 -1.96
CA ILE A 49 16.05 8.37 -2.17
C ILE A 49 14.75 8.67 -2.88
N LEU A 50 14.08 9.75 -2.49
CA LEU A 50 12.83 10.17 -3.15
C LEU A 50 13.08 10.42 -4.63
N ILE A 51 14.20 11.08 -4.98
CA ILE A 51 14.60 11.29 -6.38
C ILE A 51 14.88 9.95 -7.07
N LYS A 52 15.63 9.04 -6.42
CA LYS A 52 15.95 7.71 -7.01
C LYS A 52 14.73 6.84 -7.22
N ILE A 53 13.78 6.85 -6.27
CA ILE A 53 12.51 6.11 -6.43
C ILE A 53 11.68 6.71 -7.56
N SER A 54 11.65 8.04 -7.68
CA SER A 54 10.92 8.73 -8.75
C SER A 54 11.53 8.45 -10.12
N ASP A 55 12.86 8.49 -10.22
CA ASP A 55 13.60 8.11 -11.43
C ASP A 55 13.33 6.65 -11.81
N ARG A 56 13.42 5.73 -10.83
CA ARG A 56 13.12 4.32 -11.05
C ARG A 56 11.68 4.11 -11.55
N LEU A 57 10.72 4.79 -10.97
CA LEU A 57 9.32 4.70 -11.40
C LEU A 57 9.15 5.19 -12.83
N HIS A 58 9.79 6.30 -13.20
CA HIS A 58 9.78 6.79 -14.57
C HIS A 58 10.41 5.78 -15.53
N ASN A 59 11.58 5.24 -15.18
CA ASN A 59 12.28 4.25 -15.98
C ASN A 59 11.46 2.98 -16.16
N MET A 60 10.73 2.53 -15.14
CA MET A 60 9.84 1.38 -15.23
C MET A 60 8.66 1.62 -16.17
N ARG A 61 8.08 2.82 -16.18
CA ARG A 61 6.97 3.19 -17.07
C ARG A 61 7.39 3.21 -18.54
N THR A 62 8.67 3.46 -18.81
CA THR A 62 9.23 3.54 -20.17
C THR A 62 10.10 2.34 -20.54
N LEU A 63 10.10 1.29 -19.71
CA LEU A 63 11.04 0.16 -19.82
C LEU A 63 10.88 -0.64 -21.12
N GLY A 64 9.69 -0.62 -21.74
CA GLY A 64 9.44 -1.32 -22.99
C GLY A 64 10.33 -0.92 -24.17
N SER A 65 10.94 0.29 -24.13
CA SER A 65 11.91 0.74 -25.13
C SER A 65 13.30 0.14 -25.01
N GLN A 66 13.60 -0.55 -23.88
CA GLN A 66 14.91 -1.15 -23.64
C GLN A 66 14.99 -2.60 -24.17
N PRO A 67 16.19 -3.09 -24.52
CA PRO A 67 16.40 -4.51 -24.85
C PRO A 67 15.96 -5.46 -23.72
N GLN A 68 15.45 -6.63 -24.07
CA GLN A 68 14.85 -7.59 -23.13
C GLN A 68 15.75 -7.96 -21.95
N HIS A 69 17.05 -8.19 -22.21
CA HIS A 69 18.02 -8.51 -21.15
C HIS A 69 18.16 -7.38 -20.11
N LYS A 70 18.03 -6.11 -20.54
CA LYS A 70 18.02 -4.96 -19.63
C LYS A 70 16.69 -4.83 -18.89
N GLN A 71 15.57 -5.11 -19.58
CA GLN A 71 14.24 -5.12 -18.95
C GLN A 71 14.21 -6.06 -17.76
N TYR A 72 14.65 -7.30 -17.95
CA TYR A 72 14.69 -8.32 -16.89
C TYR A 72 15.54 -7.87 -15.68
N LYS A 73 16.75 -7.38 -15.94
CA LYS A 73 17.64 -6.90 -14.87
C LYS A 73 17.02 -5.73 -14.09
N ILE A 74 16.51 -4.72 -14.80
CA ILE A 74 15.90 -3.53 -14.18
C ILE A 74 14.62 -3.89 -13.40
N ALA A 75 13.82 -4.82 -13.92
CA ALA A 75 12.63 -5.33 -13.25
C ALA A 75 12.97 -6.03 -11.94
N GLY A 76 13.95 -6.94 -11.93
CA GLY A 76 14.42 -7.60 -10.72
C GLY A 76 14.94 -6.62 -9.67
N GLU A 77 15.79 -5.66 -10.07
CA GLU A 77 16.22 -4.58 -9.17
C GLU A 77 15.04 -3.83 -8.55
N THR A 78 14.03 -3.57 -9.37
CA THR A 78 12.85 -2.83 -8.93
C THR A 78 12.05 -3.60 -7.89
N LEU A 79 11.80 -4.89 -8.13
CA LEU A 79 11.04 -5.75 -7.22
C LEU A 79 11.76 -6.00 -5.89
N TYR A 80 13.08 -6.24 -5.94
CA TYR A 80 13.82 -6.68 -4.76
C TYR A 80 14.45 -5.55 -3.97
N ILE A 81 14.57 -4.34 -4.53
CA ILE A 81 15.20 -3.20 -3.86
C ILE A 81 14.25 -2.02 -3.75
N TYR A 82 13.78 -1.48 -4.88
CA TYR A 82 13.06 -0.21 -4.87
C TYR A 82 11.62 -0.31 -4.34
N ALA A 83 10.90 -1.39 -4.64
CA ALA A 83 9.56 -1.59 -4.12
C ALA A 83 9.56 -1.79 -2.59
N PRO A 84 10.42 -2.63 -1.97
CA PRO A 84 10.58 -2.71 -0.52
C PRO A 84 11.01 -1.39 0.12
N LEU A 85 11.84 -0.60 -0.57
CA LEU A 85 12.26 0.71 -0.09
C LEU A 85 11.10 1.70 -0.06
N ALA A 86 10.34 1.79 -1.16
CA ALA A 86 9.13 2.60 -1.23
C ALA A 86 8.11 2.22 -0.13
N TYR A 87 7.97 0.92 0.15
CA TYR A 87 7.12 0.43 1.24
C TYR A 87 7.57 0.95 2.61
N ARG A 88 8.87 0.88 2.92
CA ARG A 88 9.43 1.37 4.20
C ARG A 88 9.25 2.87 4.39
N LEU A 89 9.27 3.63 3.30
CA LEU A 89 9.02 5.08 3.30
C LEU A 89 7.52 5.43 3.31
N GLY A 90 6.62 4.45 3.37
CA GLY A 90 5.17 4.68 3.36
C GLY A 90 4.61 5.05 1.99
N LEU A 91 5.42 5.02 0.92
CA LEU A 91 5.02 5.36 -0.45
C LEU A 91 4.25 4.19 -1.11
N ASN A 92 3.12 3.80 -0.50
CA ASN A 92 2.40 2.58 -0.88
C ASN A 92 1.93 2.57 -2.34
N ARG A 93 1.49 3.71 -2.89
CA ARG A 93 1.08 3.80 -4.31
C ARG A 93 2.24 3.55 -5.26
N VAL A 94 3.40 4.14 -4.96
CA VAL A 94 4.63 3.96 -5.74
C VAL A 94 5.10 2.51 -5.64
N LYS A 95 5.13 1.94 -4.43
CA LYS A 95 5.45 0.54 -4.18
C LYS A 95 4.58 -0.39 -5.03
N GLU A 96 3.27 -0.19 -5.02
CA GLU A 96 2.33 -1.02 -5.76
C GLU A 96 2.51 -0.93 -7.28
N GLU A 97 2.83 0.26 -7.79
CA GLU A 97 3.10 0.45 -9.22
C GLU A 97 4.44 -0.15 -9.63
N LEU A 98 5.48 0.00 -8.79
CA LEU A 98 6.78 -0.63 -9.03
C LEU A 98 6.69 -2.15 -9.03
N GLU A 99 5.92 -2.74 -8.11
CA GLU A 99 5.69 -4.19 -8.05
C GLU A 99 4.97 -4.70 -9.31
N GLU A 100 3.94 -4.01 -9.75
CA GLU A 100 3.16 -4.41 -10.93
C GLU A 100 3.98 -4.31 -12.21
N LEU A 101 4.69 -3.19 -12.41
CA LEU A 101 5.57 -3.02 -13.55
C LEU A 101 6.75 -4.01 -13.50
N GLY A 102 7.34 -4.23 -12.32
CA GLY A 102 8.43 -5.21 -12.15
C GLY A 102 7.97 -6.62 -12.49
N PHE A 103 6.82 -7.05 -11.99
CA PHE A 103 6.26 -8.36 -12.25
C PHE A 103 5.99 -8.60 -13.73
N ARG A 104 5.43 -7.60 -14.41
CA ARG A 104 5.14 -7.65 -15.85
C ARG A 104 6.39 -7.92 -16.69
N TYR A 105 7.55 -7.38 -16.32
CA TYR A 105 8.79 -7.55 -17.08
C TYR A 105 9.67 -8.71 -16.58
N GLU A 106 9.56 -9.10 -15.31
CA GLU A 106 10.33 -10.22 -14.76
C GLU A 106 9.68 -11.57 -15.05
N GLN A 107 8.34 -11.64 -14.99
CA GLN A 107 7.55 -12.86 -15.15
C GLN A 107 6.35 -12.60 -16.08
N PRO A 108 6.57 -12.26 -17.35
CA PRO A 108 5.49 -11.83 -18.25
C PRO A 108 4.39 -12.88 -18.43
N GLU A 109 4.76 -14.15 -18.58
CA GLU A 109 3.80 -15.24 -18.75
C GLU A 109 2.91 -15.43 -17.52
N GLU A 110 3.51 -15.40 -16.32
CA GLU A 110 2.77 -15.50 -15.07
C GLU A 110 1.91 -14.26 -14.82
N HIS A 111 2.42 -13.07 -15.14
CA HIS A 111 1.65 -11.83 -15.07
C HIS A 111 0.39 -11.94 -15.92
N ASP A 112 0.51 -12.29 -17.19
CA ASP A 112 -0.61 -12.38 -18.12
C ASP A 112 -1.59 -13.48 -17.71
N ARG A 113 -1.09 -14.62 -17.21
CA ARG A 113 -1.92 -15.71 -16.67
C ARG A 113 -2.75 -15.22 -15.48
N ILE A 114 -2.15 -14.54 -14.53
CA ILE A 114 -2.86 -14.05 -13.34
C ILE A 114 -3.84 -12.92 -13.71
N CYS A 115 -3.47 -12.01 -14.62
CA CYS A 115 -4.37 -10.99 -15.14
C CYS A 115 -5.63 -11.61 -15.72
N LYS A 116 -5.48 -12.62 -16.60
CA LYS A 116 -6.61 -13.33 -17.20
C LYS A 116 -7.50 -13.99 -16.13
N MET A 117 -6.92 -14.66 -15.16
CA MET A 117 -7.69 -15.28 -14.07
C MET A 117 -8.49 -14.26 -13.25
N ILE A 118 -7.91 -13.08 -13.01
CA ILE A 118 -8.61 -11.98 -12.31
C ILE A 118 -9.72 -11.42 -13.18
N ASP A 119 -9.49 -11.22 -14.47
CA ASP A 119 -10.48 -10.67 -15.39
C ASP A 119 -11.67 -11.62 -15.61
N ASP A 120 -11.43 -12.93 -15.64
CA ASP A 120 -12.48 -13.95 -15.76
C ASP A 120 -13.45 -13.93 -14.56
N VAL A 121 -12.96 -13.62 -13.34
CA VAL A 121 -13.80 -13.56 -12.13
C VAL A 121 -14.31 -12.17 -11.81
N ARG A 122 -13.78 -11.12 -12.43
CA ARG A 122 -14.12 -9.71 -12.17
C ARG A 122 -15.62 -9.42 -12.20
N PRO A 123 -16.41 -9.83 -13.22
CA PRO A 123 -17.85 -9.55 -13.25
C PRO A 123 -18.59 -10.12 -12.04
N ASN A 124 -18.20 -11.32 -11.59
CA ASN A 124 -18.80 -11.95 -10.43
C ASN A 124 -18.43 -11.21 -9.13
N LEU A 125 -17.18 -10.71 -9.03
CA LEU A 125 -16.75 -9.94 -7.88
C LEU A 125 -17.45 -8.57 -7.80
N GLU A 126 -17.67 -7.91 -8.92
CA GLU A 126 -18.40 -6.64 -9.01
C GLU A 126 -19.88 -6.83 -8.66
N ALA A 127 -20.53 -7.87 -9.17
CA ALA A 127 -21.91 -8.20 -8.81
C ALA A 127 -22.04 -8.54 -7.32
N ALA A 128 -21.12 -9.32 -6.77
CA ALA A 128 -21.09 -9.65 -5.35
C ALA A 128 -20.86 -8.41 -4.47
N TYR A 129 -20.01 -7.47 -4.92
CA TYR A 129 -19.79 -6.20 -4.23
C TYR A 129 -21.05 -5.36 -4.16
N GLU A 130 -21.77 -5.19 -5.27
CA GLU A 130 -22.99 -4.38 -5.28
C GLU A 130 -24.05 -4.96 -4.34
N GLN A 131 -24.24 -6.27 -4.34
CA GLN A 131 -25.17 -6.93 -3.40
C GLN A 131 -24.71 -6.79 -1.94
N PHE A 132 -23.40 -6.91 -1.71
CA PHE A 132 -22.82 -6.82 -0.36
C PHE A 132 -22.96 -5.44 0.25
N ILE A 133 -22.84 -4.37 -0.54
CA ILE A 133 -22.75 -3.02 -0.01
C ILE A 133 -24.11 -2.37 0.27
N ILE A 134 -25.18 -2.78 -0.41
CA ILE A 134 -26.52 -2.20 -0.28
C ILE A 134 -27.00 -2.17 1.18
N PRO A 135 -27.08 -3.29 1.92
CA PRO A 135 -27.57 -3.25 3.29
C PRO A 135 -26.66 -2.47 4.24
N ILE A 136 -25.35 -2.48 3.99
CA ILE A 136 -24.42 -1.68 4.79
C ILE A 136 -24.68 -0.18 4.61
N ARG A 137 -24.89 0.27 3.36
CA ARG A 137 -25.21 1.66 3.06
C ARG A 137 -26.51 2.09 3.74
N GLN A 138 -27.55 1.28 3.64
CA GLN A 138 -28.85 1.56 4.26
C GLN A 138 -28.73 1.80 5.77
N GLU A 139 -27.99 0.95 6.47
CA GLU A 139 -27.78 1.09 7.91
C GLU A 139 -26.90 2.31 8.26
N LEU A 140 -25.82 2.53 7.52
CA LEU A 140 -24.93 3.67 7.79
C LEU A 140 -25.61 5.01 7.49
N ASP A 141 -26.44 5.09 6.44
CA ASP A 141 -27.24 6.26 6.10
C ASP A 141 -28.31 6.53 7.18
N ALA A 142 -29.00 5.49 7.66
CA ALA A 142 -29.97 5.59 8.75
C ALA A 142 -29.33 6.08 10.07
N LEU A 143 -28.08 5.72 10.32
CA LEU A 143 -27.29 6.15 11.48
C LEU A 143 -26.65 7.53 11.29
N GLY A 144 -26.78 8.14 10.11
CA GLY A 144 -26.27 9.47 9.81
C GLY A 144 -24.75 9.56 9.70
N PHE A 145 -24.08 8.48 9.34
CA PHE A 145 -22.64 8.52 9.05
C PHE A 145 -22.35 9.23 7.73
N LYS A 146 -21.24 9.99 7.70
CA LYS A 146 -20.60 10.45 6.48
C LYS A 146 -19.46 9.51 6.15
N TYR A 147 -19.53 8.84 5.01
CA TYR A 147 -18.56 7.81 4.66
C TYR A 147 -18.34 7.73 3.15
N ASP A 148 -17.22 7.11 2.79
CA ASP A 148 -16.88 6.74 1.42
C ASP A 148 -16.54 5.24 1.40
N ILE A 149 -17.12 4.50 0.46
CA ILE A 149 -16.89 3.06 0.34
C ILE A 149 -16.12 2.78 -0.95
N LYS A 150 -14.96 2.15 -0.79
CA LYS A 150 -14.08 1.79 -1.90
C LYS A 150 -13.92 0.29 -1.99
N ALA A 151 -14.23 -0.26 -3.16
CA ALA A 151 -13.85 -1.63 -3.51
C ALA A 151 -12.45 -1.65 -4.13
N ARG A 152 -11.71 -2.69 -3.85
CA ARG A 152 -10.41 -2.90 -4.46
C ARG A 152 -10.21 -4.39 -4.77
N ILE A 153 -9.99 -4.70 -6.02
CA ILE A 153 -9.49 -6.01 -6.44
C ILE A 153 -7.98 -6.05 -6.22
N LYS A 154 -7.50 -7.15 -5.69
CA LYS A 154 -6.08 -7.38 -5.41
C LYS A 154 -5.28 -7.38 -6.71
N ARG A 155 -4.11 -6.71 -6.69
CA ARG A 155 -3.25 -6.61 -7.89
C ARG A 155 -2.61 -7.94 -8.25
N PRO A 156 -2.34 -8.20 -9.54
CA PRO A 156 -1.74 -9.44 -10.04
C PRO A 156 -0.48 -9.86 -9.29
N TYR A 157 0.47 -8.97 -9.07
CA TYR A 157 1.66 -9.27 -8.28
C TYR A 157 1.35 -9.76 -6.86
N SER A 158 0.41 -9.10 -6.18
CA SER A 158 0.02 -9.48 -4.81
C SER A 158 -0.70 -10.82 -4.76
N VAL A 159 -1.43 -11.18 -5.82
CA VAL A 159 -2.08 -12.49 -5.99
C VAL A 159 -1.00 -13.55 -6.19
N TRP A 160 -0.10 -13.35 -7.15
CA TRP A 160 1.01 -14.25 -7.44
C TRP A 160 1.89 -14.51 -6.22
N MET A 161 2.34 -13.45 -5.53
CA MET A 161 3.13 -13.58 -4.29
C MET A 161 2.40 -14.37 -3.20
N LYS A 162 1.08 -14.23 -3.11
CA LYS A 162 0.31 -15.00 -2.13
C LYS A 162 0.24 -16.47 -2.50
N MET A 163 0.06 -16.78 -3.79
CA MET A 163 0.09 -18.16 -4.30
C MET A 163 1.46 -18.81 -4.03
N GLN A 164 2.55 -18.10 -4.30
CA GLN A 164 3.91 -18.60 -4.08
C GLN A 164 4.22 -18.79 -2.58
N ASN A 165 3.99 -17.77 -1.75
CA ASN A 165 4.37 -17.80 -0.35
C ASN A 165 3.50 -18.74 0.52
N LYS A 166 2.25 -18.97 0.13
CA LYS A 166 1.32 -19.83 0.86
C LYS A 166 1.09 -21.18 0.22
N HIS A 167 1.67 -21.41 -0.96
CA HIS A 167 1.47 -22.63 -1.76
C HIS A 167 -0.01 -22.93 -1.99
N VAL A 168 -0.81 -21.88 -2.27
CA VAL A 168 -2.26 -21.99 -2.52
C VAL A 168 -2.59 -21.73 -3.99
N LYS A 169 -3.67 -22.32 -4.47
CA LYS A 169 -4.21 -22.04 -5.80
C LYS A 169 -4.96 -20.72 -5.83
N PHE A 170 -5.23 -20.21 -7.02
CA PHE A 170 -5.98 -18.97 -7.22
C PHE A 170 -7.35 -19.00 -6.55
N ASP A 171 -8.09 -20.13 -6.69
CA ASP A 171 -9.43 -20.33 -6.12
C ASP A 171 -9.45 -20.32 -4.58
N GLU A 172 -8.29 -20.53 -3.95
CA GLU A 172 -8.13 -20.50 -2.50
C GLU A 172 -7.81 -19.09 -1.96
N ILE A 173 -7.80 -18.07 -2.84
CA ILE A 173 -7.54 -16.68 -2.44
C ILE A 173 -8.85 -15.99 -2.08
N TYR A 174 -9.23 -16.04 -0.81
CA TYR A 174 -10.49 -15.46 -0.31
C TYR A 174 -10.52 -13.91 -0.25
N ASP A 175 -9.36 -13.24 -0.27
CA ASP A 175 -9.24 -11.79 -0.17
C ASP A 175 -8.91 -11.12 -1.52
N LEU A 176 -9.46 -11.68 -2.61
CA LEU A 176 -9.29 -11.13 -3.95
C LEU A 176 -10.00 -9.78 -4.08
N LEU A 177 -11.17 -9.65 -3.46
CA LEU A 177 -11.91 -8.40 -3.31
C LEU A 177 -11.80 -7.89 -1.87
N ALA A 178 -11.45 -6.64 -1.71
CA ALA A 178 -11.46 -5.95 -0.43
C ALA A 178 -12.36 -4.71 -0.51
N VAL A 179 -13.18 -4.52 0.52
CA VAL A 179 -14.04 -3.34 0.69
C VAL A 179 -13.47 -2.50 1.83
N ARG A 180 -13.35 -1.21 1.62
CA ARG A 180 -12.90 -0.26 2.63
C ARG A 180 -13.96 0.80 2.84
N ILE A 181 -14.37 0.99 4.08
CA ILE A 181 -15.23 2.07 4.52
C ILE A 181 -14.33 3.11 5.20
N VAL A 182 -14.33 4.32 4.66
CA VAL A 182 -13.65 5.49 5.23
C VAL A 182 -14.76 6.43 5.68
N PHE A 183 -14.68 6.93 6.89
CA PHE A 183 -15.74 7.74 7.48
C PHE A 183 -15.20 8.98 8.16
N ASP A 184 -16.02 10.00 8.26
CA ASP A 184 -15.77 11.16 9.10
C ASP A 184 -16.35 10.90 10.50
N PRO A 185 -15.61 11.20 11.58
CA PRO A 185 -16.11 11.00 12.93
C PRO A 185 -17.29 11.93 13.21
N ARG A 186 -18.33 11.44 13.91
CA ARG A 186 -19.51 12.20 14.28
C ARG A 186 -19.23 13.12 15.47
N LEU A 187 -18.40 14.13 15.23
CA LEU A 187 -18.04 15.10 16.25
C LEU A 187 -19.22 15.99 16.63
N PRO A 188 -19.49 16.21 17.92
CA PRO A 188 -20.49 17.18 18.34
C PRO A 188 -20.03 18.59 17.96
N LYS A 189 -20.98 19.48 17.63
CA LYS A 189 -20.67 20.90 17.32
C LYS A 189 -19.89 21.58 18.45
N LYS A 190 -20.16 21.17 19.71
CA LYS A 190 -19.53 21.72 20.91
C LYS A 190 -19.40 20.60 21.95
N ARG A 191 -18.19 20.48 22.54
CA ARG A 191 -17.96 19.60 23.69
C ARG A 191 -18.37 20.33 24.97
N LYS A 192 -19.20 19.69 25.82
CA LYS A 192 -19.54 20.20 27.15
C LYS A 192 -18.98 19.29 28.24
N VAL A 193 -18.20 19.86 29.16
CA VAL A 193 -17.70 19.17 30.35
C VAL A 193 -18.20 19.96 31.57
N LYS A 194 -18.98 19.30 32.46
CA LYS A 194 -19.63 19.92 33.62
C LYS A 194 -20.40 21.21 33.29
N GLY A 195 -21.12 21.24 32.16
CA GLY A 195 -21.91 22.39 31.72
C GLY A 195 -21.14 23.51 31.03
N LYS A 196 -19.81 23.49 30.96
CA LYS A 196 -18.98 24.48 30.26
C LYS A 196 -18.56 23.96 28.88
N GLU A 197 -18.58 24.87 27.89
CA GLU A 197 -18.02 24.57 26.57
C GLU A 197 -16.50 24.46 26.66
N VAL A 198 -15.95 23.37 26.12
CA VAL A 198 -14.51 23.09 26.10
C VAL A 198 -14.11 22.79 24.66
N GLU A 199 -12.91 23.23 24.25
CA GLU A 199 -12.33 22.85 22.97
C GLU A 199 -12.18 21.33 22.84
N MET A 200 -12.35 20.83 21.61
CA MET A 200 -12.11 19.42 21.29
C MET A 200 -10.60 19.19 21.15
N ASP A 201 -10.03 18.54 22.14
CA ASP A 201 -8.64 18.09 22.09
C ASP A 201 -8.50 16.83 21.21
N ASP A 202 -7.29 16.55 20.74
CA ASP A 202 -6.98 15.42 19.86
C ASP A 202 -7.35 14.07 20.49
N ASP A 203 -7.25 13.94 21.81
CA ASP A 203 -7.59 12.71 22.52
C ASP A 203 -9.10 12.45 22.52
N TYR A 204 -9.91 13.50 22.65
CA TYR A 204 -11.35 13.39 22.53
C TYR A 204 -11.77 13.02 21.10
N VAL A 205 -11.17 13.66 20.09
CA VAL A 205 -11.42 13.33 18.67
C VAL A 205 -11.10 11.87 18.39
N LYS A 206 -9.90 11.40 18.76
CA LYS A 206 -9.49 10.00 18.62
C LYS A 206 -10.42 9.01 19.32
N LYS A 207 -10.96 9.40 20.47
CA LYS A 207 -11.92 8.57 21.20
C LYS A 207 -13.23 8.40 20.43
N ILE A 208 -13.75 9.47 19.82
CA ILE A 208 -14.94 9.41 18.95
C ILE A 208 -14.63 8.59 17.69
N GLU A 209 -13.51 8.82 17.03
CA GLU A 209 -13.07 8.04 15.86
C GLU A 209 -13.05 6.53 16.15
N LYS A 210 -12.46 6.13 17.27
CA LYS A 210 -12.44 4.73 17.71
C LYS A 210 -13.85 4.19 17.99
N SER A 211 -14.70 4.97 18.64
CA SER A 211 -16.07 4.60 18.92
C SER A 211 -16.88 4.41 17.65
N ASP A 212 -16.80 5.35 16.72
CA ASP A 212 -17.51 5.29 15.44
C ASP A 212 -16.99 4.15 14.55
N CYS A 213 -15.69 3.91 14.55
CA CYS A 213 -15.09 2.75 13.85
C CYS A 213 -15.68 1.42 14.35
N ARG A 214 -15.80 1.25 15.68
CA ARG A 214 -16.42 0.06 16.29
C ARG A 214 -17.91 -0.04 15.98
N HIS A 215 -18.61 1.09 15.94
CA HIS A 215 -20.01 1.11 15.58
C HIS A 215 -20.23 0.65 14.13
N ILE A 216 -19.45 1.18 13.17
CA ILE A 216 -19.48 0.74 11.77
C ILE A 216 -19.13 -0.74 11.66
N TYR A 217 -18.11 -1.21 12.40
CA TYR A 217 -17.76 -2.62 12.46
C TYR A 217 -18.92 -3.48 12.98
N SER A 218 -19.61 -3.04 14.03
CA SER A 218 -20.77 -3.73 14.57
C SER A 218 -21.90 -3.82 13.55
N VAL A 219 -22.18 -2.75 12.79
CA VAL A 219 -23.14 -2.76 11.68
C VAL A 219 -22.76 -3.81 10.64
N CYS A 220 -21.53 -3.80 10.18
CA CYS A 220 -21.05 -4.78 9.19
C CYS A 220 -21.17 -6.22 9.69
N THR A 221 -20.85 -6.49 10.96
CA THR A 221 -20.85 -7.84 11.53
C THR A 221 -22.22 -8.32 11.97
N SER A 222 -23.17 -7.43 12.19
CA SER A 222 -24.59 -7.80 12.40
C SER A 222 -25.25 -8.27 11.09
N ILE A 223 -24.87 -7.67 9.96
CA ILE A 223 -25.38 -8.07 8.62
C ILE A 223 -24.65 -9.32 8.12
N TYR A 224 -23.33 -9.37 8.28
CA TYR A 224 -22.49 -10.43 7.76
C TYR A 224 -21.61 -11.04 8.85
N ARG A 225 -21.83 -12.34 9.09
CA ARG A 225 -21.05 -13.06 10.10
C ARG A 225 -19.55 -13.06 9.78
N PRO A 226 -18.71 -12.51 10.66
CA PRO A 226 -17.26 -12.45 10.44
C PRO A 226 -16.61 -13.83 10.61
N HIS A 227 -15.52 -14.05 9.88
CA HIS A 227 -14.68 -15.23 10.09
C HIS A 227 -13.81 -15.01 11.35
N PRO A 228 -13.97 -15.81 12.44
CA PRO A 228 -13.34 -15.54 13.73
C PRO A 228 -11.81 -15.44 13.67
N ALA A 229 -11.17 -16.33 12.92
CA ALA A 229 -9.70 -16.39 12.81
C ALA A 229 -9.09 -15.31 11.89
N ARG A 230 -9.92 -14.45 11.27
CA ARG A 230 -9.45 -13.45 10.27
C ARG A 230 -9.81 -12.02 10.63
N THR A 231 -10.25 -11.80 11.84
CA THR A 231 -10.46 -10.45 12.38
C THR A 231 -9.16 -9.92 12.97
N ARG A 232 -8.79 -8.67 12.63
CA ARG A 232 -7.60 -8.00 13.17
C ARG A 232 -7.98 -6.62 13.69
N ASP A 233 -7.67 -6.39 14.95
CA ASP A 233 -7.82 -5.07 15.58
C ASP A 233 -6.50 -4.31 15.47
N CYS A 234 -6.42 -3.38 14.50
CA CYS A 234 -5.35 -2.41 14.41
C CYS A 234 -5.79 -1.03 14.96
N LEU A 235 -6.93 -0.95 15.63
CA LEU A 235 -7.44 0.27 16.25
C LEU A 235 -6.86 0.45 17.64
N ASP A 236 -6.87 -0.62 18.46
CA ASP A 236 -6.27 -0.63 19.77
C ASP A 236 -4.79 -1.02 19.75
N TYR A 237 -4.39 -1.80 18.75
CA TYR A 237 -3.01 -2.22 18.48
C TYR A 237 -2.53 -1.70 17.13
N PRO A 238 -2.25 -0.38 17.00
CA PRO A 238 -1.82 0.22 15.73
C PRO A 238 -0.53 -0.42 15.22
N LYS A 239 -0.38 -0.45 13.90
CA LYS A 239 0.89 -0.86 13.31
C LYS A 239 1.99 0.17 13.61
N SER A 240 3.26 -0.23 13.49
CA SER A 240 4.42 0.62 13.74
C SER A 240 4.44 1.93 12.91
N ASN A 241 3.70 1.97 11.79
CA ASN A 241 3.54 3.16 10.95
C ASN A 241 2.30 4.01 11.31
N GLY A 242 1.66 3.76 12.46
CA GLY A 242 0.47 4.49 12.91
C GLY A 242 -0.85 4.10 12.22
N TYR A 243 -0.85 3.08 11.35
CA TYR A 243 -2.07 2.63 10.68
C TYR A 243 -3.08 2.06 11.67
N GLN A 244 -4.32 2.58 11.62
CA GLN A 244 -5.45 2.18 12.46
C GLN A 244 -6.64 1.76 11.59
N ALA A 245 -7.18 0.58 11.84
CA ALA A 245 -8.39 0.07 11.22
C ALA A 245 -8.87 -1.21 11.91
N LEU A 246 -10.15 -1.54 11.74
CA LEU A 246 -10.68 -2.88 12.01
C LEU A 246 -10.77 -3.66 10.70
N HIS A 247 -10.21 -4.85 10.68
CA HIS A 247 -10.27 -5.74 9.53
C HIS A 247 -11.07 -6.97 9.87
N THR A 248 -11.93 -7.38 8.95
CA THR A 248 -12.67 -8.64 9.05
C THR A 248 -12.80 -9.27 7.68
N THR A 249 -13.08 -10.55 7.63
CA THR A 249 -13.35 -11.33 6.42
C THR A 249 -14.63 -12.12 6.64
N ARG A 250 -15.45 -12.18 5.64
CA ARG A 250 -16.61 -13.07 5.59
C ARG A 250 -16.19 -14.44 5.06
#